data_28580bbeb0fdf84c412849391fc8b116
#
_entry.id   28580bbeb0fdf84c412849391fc8b116
#
_cell.length_a   1.000
_cell.length_b   1.000
_cell.length_c   1.000
_cell.angle_alpha   90.00
_cell.angle_beta   90.00
_cell.angle_gamma   90.00
#
_symmetry.space_group_name_H-M   'P 1'
#
loop_
_entity.id
_entity.type
_entity.pdbx_description
1 polymer ?
#
loop_
_entity_poly.entity_id
_entity_poly.type
_entity_poly.pdbx_seq_one_letter_code
_entity_poly.pdbx_strand_id
1 'polypeptide(L)'
;MLGEPRIHVDECESTQLLLDPSMPEGAVATTRHQTGGRGRRGRTWHDVPGASLLFSVLLKPPADRRAQELTLVGALAVAETVNAQIKWPNDVLIDGRKVSGGIADLRDGAVILGIGINVSQTAEQLPTDARVPATSLRLNGRTCDLDDLLAALDSVYSTWRNAGLGALHSRISQRDALRGRTVTVDSVSGLCNGIAADGRLEIAGEFVESGEVTSFA
;
A
#
# COMPACT_ATOMS: atom_id res chain seq x y z
N MET A 1 -4.29 7.22 -17.96
CA MET A 1 -3.28 7.89 -17.12
C MET A 1 -3.96 8.23 -15.81
N LEU A 2 -3.38 7.81 -14.68
CA LEU A 2 -3.89 8.15 -13.36
C LEU A 2 -3.48 9.59 -13.01
N GLY A 3 -4.32 10.28 -12.19
CA GLY A 3 -4.00 11.61 -11.68
C GLY A 3 -4.99 12.72 -12.02
N GLU A 4 -6.03 12.42 -12.82
CA GLU A 4 -7.04 13.43 -13.16
C GLU A 4 -8.46 12.82 -13.15
N PRO A 5 -9.48 13.58 -12.67
CA PRO A 5 -9.37 14.88 -11.99
C PRO A 5 -8.72 14.78 -10.60
N ARG A 6 -8.13 15.89 -10.13
CA ARG A 6 -7.56 16.02 -8.78
C ARG A 6 -8.49 16.77 -7.85
N ILE A 7 -8.71 16.22 -6.68
CA ILE A 7 -9.42 16.82 -5.56
C ILE A 7 -8.43 17.02 -4.44
N HIS A 8 -8.29 18.23 -3.94
CA HIS A 8 -7.46 18.52 -2.76
C HIS A 8 -8.29 19.26 -1.72
N VAL A 9 -8.18 18.80 -0.47
CA VAL A 9 -8.73 19.48 0.70
C VAL A 9 -7.67 19.51 1.80
N ASP A 10 -7.67 20.55 2.64
CA ASP A 10 -6.72 20.63 3.73
C ASP A 10 -6.94 19.53 4.79
N GLU A 11 -8.21 19.24 5.09
CA GLU A 11 -8.60 18.24 6.07
C GLU A 11 -9.85 17.48 5.60
N CYS A 12 -9.89 16.17 5.88
CA CYS A 12 -11.09 15.35 5.69
C CYS A 12 -11.05 14.15 6.65
N GLU A 13 -12.18 13.43 6.76
CA GLU A 13 -12.20 12.16 7.51
C GLU A 13 -11.27 11.14 6.86
N SER A 14 -11.38 10.94 5.54
CA SER A 14 -10.51 10.05 4.76
C SER A 14 -10.56 10.45 3.28
N THR A 15 -9.41 10.43 2.60
CA THR A 15 -9.33 10.67 1.15
C THR A 15 -10.17 9.69 0.33
N GLN A 16 -10.43 8.48 0.85
CA GLN A 16 -11.30 7.51 0.19
C GLN A 16 -12.77 7.96 0.12
N LEU A 17 -13.22 8.82 1.03
CA LEU A 17 -14.58 9.35 1.04
C LEU A 17 -14.81 10.52 0.08
N LEU A 18 -13.74 11.08 -0.47
CA LEU A 18 -13.78 12.17 -1.45
C LEU A 18 -13.98 11.65 -2.88
N LEU A 19 -13.85 10.34 -3.10
CA LEU A 19 -13.99 9.71 -4.41
C LEU A 19 -15.28 8.89 -4.48
N ASP A 20 -15.96 9.01 -5.61
CA ASP A 20 -17.20 8.30 -5.93
C ASP A 20 -17.01 7.43 -7.18
N PRO A 21 -17.56 6.20 -7.23
CA PRO A 21 -17.46 5.29 -8.39
C PRO A 21 -17.93 5.88 -9.72
N SER A 22 -18.81 6.87 -9.71
CA SER A 22 -19.27 7.58 -10.93
C SER A 22 -18.21 8.48 -11.56
N MET A 23 -17.18 8.86 -10.80
CA MET A 23 -16.06 9.66 -11.31
C MET A 23 -15.26 8.93 -12.37
N PRO A 24 -14.49 9.65 -13.21
CA PRO A 24 -13.57 9.02 -14.16
C PRO A 24 -12.52 8.14 -13.45
N GLU A 25 -12.16 7.02 -14.10
CA GLU A 25 -10.98 6.24 -13.67
C GLU A 25 -9.75 7.11 -13.69
N GLY A 26 -8.94 7.02 -12.64
CA GLY A 26 -7.75 7.84 -12.45
C GLY A 26 -7.99 9.08 -11.61
N ALA A 27 -9.23 9.37 -11.19
CA ALA A 27 -9.51 10.45 -10.25
C ALA A 27 -8.70 10.26 -8.95
N VAL A 28 -8.12 11.35 -8.45
CA VAL A 28 -7.25 11.35 -7.26
C VAL A 28 -7.78 12.33 -6.22
N ALA A 29 -7.85 11.90 -4.98
CA ALA A 29 -8.12 12.75 -3.84
C ALA A 29 -6.89 12.81 -2.91
N THR A 30 -6.56 14.00 -2.45
CA THR A 30 -5.44 14.25 -1.53
C THR A 30 -5.88 15.12 -0.36
N THR A 31 -5.19 14.98 0.77
CA THR A 31 -5.37 15.86 1.93
C THR A 31 -4.06 16.07 2.68
N ARG A 32 -4.02 17.12 3.48
CA ARG A 32 -2.91 17.36 4.42
C ARG A 32 -3.11 16.65 5.75
N HIS A 33 -4.38 16.32 6.11
CA HIS A 33 -4.72 15.66 7.37
C HIS A 33 -5.99 14.83 7.23
N GLN A 34 -5.99 13.62 7.84
CA GLN A 34 -7.16 12.77 7.98
C GLN A 34 -7.58 12.64 9.44
N THR A 35 -8.80 13.07 9.77
CA THR A 35 -9.35 12.92 11.13
C THR A 35 -9.82 11.49 11.43
N GLY A 36 -10.06 10.67 10.40
CA GLY A 36 -10.50 9.28 10.49
C GLY A 36 -9.73 8.38 9.51
N GLY A 37 -8.38 8.52 9.47
CA GLY A 37 -7.52 7.71 8.59
C GLY A 37 -7.72 6.22 8.84
N ARG A 38 -7.89 5.43 7.75
CA ARG A 38 -8.25 4.02 7.81
C ARG A 38 -7.06 3.11 7.50
N GLY A 39 -6.91 2.06 8.30
CA GLY A 39 -6.06 0.92 8.04
C GLY A 39 -6.87 -0.37 7.91
N ARG A 40 -6.21 -1.47 7.55
CA ARG A 40 -6.87 -2.79 7.46
C ARG A 40 -7.36 -3.28 8.83
N ARG A 41 -8.43 -4.09 8.80
CA ARG A 41 -9.02 -4.73 10.02
C ARG A 41 -9.41 -3.70 11.09
N GLY A 42 -9.96 -2.55 10.68
CA GLY A 42 -10.48 -1.52 11.59
C GLY A 42 -9.41 -0.70 12.32
N ARG A 43 -8.14 -0.84 11.95
CA ARG A 43 -7.06 0.00 12.51
C ARG A 43 -7.12 1.42 11.96
N THR A 44 -6.55 2.33 12.71
CA THR A 44 -6.39 3.72 12.31
C THR A 44 -5.05 3.94 11.63
N TRP A 45 -5.04 4.74 10.57
CA TRP A 45 -3.82 5.36 10.05
C TRP A 45 -3.60 6.68 10.76
N HIS A 46 -2.49 6.79 11.46
CA HIS A 46 -2.11 8.02 12.15
C HIS A 46 -1.23 8.87 11.24
N ASP A 47 -1.57 10.13 11.08
CA ASP A 47 -0.76 11.10 10.37
C ASP A 47 -0.52 12.36 11.22
N VAL A 48 0.46 13.13 10.82
CA VAL A 48 0.74 14.46 11.34
C VAL A 48 0.41 15.44 10.22
N PRO A 49 -0.41 16.47 10.46
CA PRO A 49 -0.82 17.40 9.43
C PRO A 49 0.33 17.93 8.59
N GLY A 50 0.29 17.69 7.27
CA GLY A 50 1.30 18.11 6.31
C GLY A 50 2.63 17.34 6.34
N ALA A 51 2.78 16.33 7.19
CA ALA A 51 4.00 15.52 7.26
C ALA A 51 3.90 14.19 6.49
N SER A 52 2.69 13.79 6.10
CA SER A 52 2.39 12.59 5.32
C SER A 52 1.95 12.95 3.91
N LEU A 53 2.20 12.06 2.96
CA LEU A 53 1.51 12.05 1.69
C LEU A 53 0.31 11.10 1.81
N LEU A 54 -0.90 11.68 1.74
CA LEU A 54 -2.17 10.99 1.91
C LEU A 54 -2.98 11.15 0.64
N PHE A 55 -3.24 10.05 -0.05
CA PHE A 55 -4.03 10.11 -1.28
C PHE A 55 -4.82 8.83 -1.52
N SER A 56 -5.86 8.95 -2.31
CA SER A 56 -6.65 7.84 -2.85
C SER A 56 -6.80 7.99 -4.36
N VAL A 57 -6.84 6.86 -5.06
CA VAL A 57 -7.03 6.79 -6.51
C VAL A 57 -8.23 5.92 -6.82
N LEU A 58 -9.10 6.37 -7.72
CA LEU A 58 -10.21 5.60 -8.24
C LEU A 58 -9.75 4.74 -9.42
N LEU A 59 -9.89 3.44 -9.30
CA LEU A 59 -9.52 2.45 -10.30
C LEU A 59 -10.76 1.67 -10.75
N LYS A 60 -10.84 1.32 -12.03
CA LYS A 60 -11.92 0.50 -12.60
C LYS A 60 -11.32 -0.78 -13.21
N PRO A 61 -10.98 -1.78 -12.35
CA PRO A 61 -10.36 -3.01 -12.81
C PRO A 61 -11.29 -3.81 -13.71
N PRO A 62 -10.76 -4.58 -14.69
CA PRO A 62 -11.53 -5.58 -15.40
C PRO A 62 -12.15 -6.61 -14.45
N ALA A 63 -13.32 -7.14 -14.82
CA ALA A 63 -14.08 -8.08 -13.97
C ALA A 63 -13.35 -9.41 -13.69
N ASP A 64 -12.39 -9.78 -14.53
CA ASP A 64 -11.55 -10.97 -14.37
C ASP A 64 -10.31 -10.76 -13.50
N ARG A 65 -10.15 -9.56 -12.93
CA ARG A 65 -9.04 -9.20 -12.01
C ARG A 65 -9.50 -9.18 -10.57
N ARG A 66 -8.64 -9.62 -9.68
CA ARG A 66 -8.91 -9.67 -8.24
C ARG A 66 -8.58 -8.32 -7.60
N ALA A 67 -9.62 -7.59 -7.16
CA ALA A 67 -9.48 -6.26 -6.55
C ALA A 67 -8.52 -6.23 -5.35
N GLN A 68 -8.42 -7.34 -4.59
CA GLN A 68 -7.51 -7.48 -3.45
C GLN A 68 -6.03 -7.33 -3.83
N GLU A 69 -5.66 -7.68 -5.05
CA GLU A 69 -4.29 -7.57 -5.58
C GLU A 69 -3.84 -6.11 -5.68
N LEU A 70 -4.79 -5.15 -5.76
CA LEU A 70 -4.47 -3.72 -5.88
C LEU A 70 -3.71 -3.16 -4.68
N THR A 71 -3.80 -3.77 -3.51
CA THR A 71 -2.95 -3.38 -2.37
C THR A 71 -1.49 -3.72 -2.61
N LEU A 72 -1.19 -4.86 -3.25
CA LEU A 72 0.18 -5.22 -3.67
C LEU A 72 0.66 -4.37 -4.85
N VAL A 73 -0.23 -4.05 -5.79
CA VAL A 73 0.06 -3.13 -6.90
C VAL A 73 0.47 -1.76 -6.36
N GLY A 74 -0.30 -1.21 -5.41
CA GLY A 74 0.02 0.05 -4.74
C GLY A 74 1.32 -0.03 -3.93
N ALA A 75 1.53 -1.11 -3.18
CA ALA A 75 2.75 -1.32 -2.41
C ALA A 75 3.99 -1.42 -3.32
N LEU A 76 3.87 -2.09 -4.49
CA LEU A 76 4.97 -2.16 -5.47
C LEU A 76 5.30 -0.78 -6.03
N ALA A 77 4.30 0.01 -6.45
CA ALA A 77 4.53 1.34 -6.96
C ALA A 77 5.27 2.23 -5.94
N VAL A 78 4.81 2.24 -4.68
CA VAL A 78 5.49 2.97 -3.60
C VAL A 78 6.90 2.43 -3.38
N ALA A 79 7.07 1.10 -3.26
CA ALA A 79 8.37 0.48 -2.98
C ALA A 79 9.42 0.76 -4.07
N GLU A 80 9.00 0.86 -5.32
CA GLU A 80 9.89 1.24 -6.43
C GLU A 80 10.27 2.72 -6.39
N THR A 81 9.29 3.61 -6.18
CA THR A 81 9.54 5.05 -6.12
C THR A 81 10.50 5.42 -4.99
N VAL A 82 10.34 4.81 -3.81
CA VAL A 82 11.16 5.14 -2.64
C VAL A 82 12.29 4.14 -2.36
N ASN A 83 12.56 3.20 -3.28
CA ASN A 83 13.55 2.12 -3.15
C ASN A 83 13.43 1.33 -1.84
N ALA A 84 12.26 0.75 -1.59
CA ALA A 84 11.90 0.07 -0.35
C ALA A 84 11.48 -1.40 -0.58
N GLN A 85 11.15 -2.11 0.49
CA GLN A 85 10.68 -3.49 0.48
C GLN A 85 9.18 -3.57 0.74
N ILE A 86 8.55 -4.64 0.25
CA ILE A 86 7.12 -4.93 0.45
C ILE A 86 6.99 -5.94 1.59
N LYS A 87 6.22 -5.62 2.60
CA LYS A 87 5.72 -6.57 3.59
C LYS A 87 4.27 -6.90 3.25
N TRP A 88 4.05 -8.15 2.86
CA TRP A 88 2.71 -8.65 2.55
C TRP A 88 1.70 -8.35 3.68
N PRO A 89 0.48 -8.00 3.33
CA PRO A 89 -0.05 -7.86 1.98
C PRO A 89 -0.05 -6.41 1.42
N ASN A 90 0.33 -5.38 2.19
CA ASN A 90 0.03 -3.99 1.85
C ASN A 90 0.97 -2.94 2.47
N ASP A 91 1.97 -3.37 3.22
CA ASP A 91 2.92 -2.46 3.88
C ASP A 91 4.20 -2.30 3.06
N VAL A 92 4.82 -1.12 3.14
CA VAL A 92 6.14 -0.85 2.58
C VAL A 92 7.10 -0.52 3.70
N LEU A 93 8.27 -1.17 3.66
CA LEU A 93 9.28 -1.09 4.72
C LEU A 93 10.60 -0.52 4.18
N ILE A 94 11.25 0.30 5.01
CA ILE A 94 12.66 0.67 4.89
C ILE A 94 13.36 0.13 6.13
N ASP A 95 14.38 -0.70 5.94
CA ASP A 95 15.16 -1.33 7.02
C ASP A 95 14.27 -1.99 8.10
N GLY A 96 13.26 -2.75 7.66
CA GLY A 96 12.31 -3.44 8.52
C GLY A 96 11.28 -2.56 9.22
N ARG A 97 11.25 -1.23 8.97
CA ARG A 97 10.35 -0.26 9.58
C ARG A 97 9.33 0.26 8.57
N LYS A 98 8.08 0.36 8.98
CA LYS A 98 6.98 0.75 8.10
C LYS A 98 7.02 2.24 7.72
N VAL A 99 7.11 2.50 6.42
CA VAL A 99 7.06 3.86 5.84
C VAL A 99 5.72 4.14 5.17
N SER A 100 5.04 3.10 4.66
CA SER A 100 3.76 3.26 3.95
C SER A 100 2.84 2.06 4.18
N GLY A 101 1.56 2.29 3.95
CA GLY A 101 0.53 1.26 3.88
C GLY A 101 -0.59 1.66 2.95
N GLY A 102 -1.25 0.66 2.35
CA GLY A 102 -2.36 0.86 1.44
C GLY A 102 -3.59 0.03 1.80
N ILE A 103 -4.78 0.54 1.49
CA ILE A 103 -6.03 -0.20 1.57
C ILE A 103 -6.83 -0.03 0.28
N ALA A 104 -7.51 -1.09 -0.15
CA ALA A 104 -8.40 -1.08 -1.30
C ALA A 104 -9.84 -1.27 -0.81
N ASP A 105 -10.73 -0.38 -1.21
CA ASP A 105 -12.16 -0.40 -0.90
C ASP A 105 -12.95 -0.61 -2.19
N LEU A 106 -13.67 -1.73 -2.28
CA LEU A 106 -14.48 -2.07 -3.46
C LEU A 106 -15.87 -1.44 -3.30
N ARG A 107 -16.26 -0.59 -4.26
CA ARG A 107 -17.55 0.10 -4.32
C ARG A 107 -18.10 0.05 -5.74
N ASP A 108 -19.26 -0.54 -5.92
CA ASP A 108 -20.00 -0.56 -7.20
C ASP A 108 -19.12 -0.94 -8.41
N GLY A 109 -18.26 -1.96 -8.24
CA GLY A 109 -17.35 -2.46 -9.28
C GLY A 109 -16.09 -1.62 -9.49
N ALA A 110 -15.97 -0.45 -8.85
CA ALA A 110 -14.74 0.33 -8.80
C ALA A 110 -13.96 0.05 -7.52
N VAL A 111 -12.66 0.32 -7.52
CA VAL A 111 -11.80 0.23 -6.35
C VAL A 111 -11.23 1.59 -6.01
N ILE A 112 -11.40 2.02 -4.77
CA ILE A 112 -10.74 3.19 -4.24
C ILE A 112 -9.52 2.72 -3.47
N LEU A 113 -8.34 2.89 -4.07
CA LEU A 113 -7.06 2.53 -3.47
C LEU A 113 -6.52 3.72 -2.68
N GLY A 114 -6.55 3.63 -1.35
CA GLY A 114 -5.96 4.61 -0.45
C GLY A 114 -4.52 4.24 -0.08
N ILE A 115 -3.62 5.21 -0.14
CA ILE A 115 -2.20 5.06 0.21
C ILE A 115 -1.79 6.19 1.14
N GLY A 116 -1.15 5.82 2.26
CA GLY A 116 -0.52 6.73 3.19
C GLY A 116 0.99 6.50 3.25
N ILE A 117 1.78 7.57 3.18
CA ILE A 117 3.24 7.52 3.26
C ILE A 117 3.71 8.50 4.32
N ASN A 118 4.54 8.02 5.24
CA ASN A 118 5.24 8.88 6.19
C ASN A 118 6.40 9.58 5.46
N VAL A 119 6.29 10.88 5.26
CA VAL A 119 7.27 11.65 4.47
C VAL A 119 8.25 12.39 5.38
N SER A 120 7.78 13.37 6.15
CA SER A 120 8.63 14.30 6.90
C SER A 120 8.53 14.19 8.41
N GLN A 121 7.79 13.20 8.94
CA GLN A 121 7.68 12.96 10.38
C GLN A 121 9.06 12.77 11.04
N THR A 122 9.21 13.36 12.23
CA THR A 122 10.34 13.05 13.11
C THR A 122 10.09 11.74 13.86
N ALA A 123 11.11 11.23 14.59
CA ALA A 123 10.96 9.97 15.34
C ALA A 123 9.89 10.09 16.44
N GLU A 124 9.77 11.26 17.06
CA GLU A 124 8.82 11.54 18.15
C GLU A 124 7.37 11.65 17.65
N GLN A 125 7.18 11.94 16.35
CA GLN A 125 5.87 12.07 15.72
C GLN A 125 5.30 10.74 15.20
N LEU A 126 6.13 9.70 15.15
CA LEU A 126 5.72 8.38 14.70
C LEU A 126 5.11 7.56 15.84
N PRO A 127 4.12 6.68 15.56
CA PRO A 127 3.52 5.83 16.58
C PRO A 127 4.56 4.88 17.19
N THR A 128 4.58 4.79 18.53
CA THR A 128 5.51 3.93 19.28
C THR A 128 4.92 2.55 19.61
N ASP A 129 3.61 2.42 19.57
CA ASP A 129 2.84 1.21 19.88
C ASP A 129 2.50 0.35 18.64
N ALA A 130 3.02 0.73 17.47
CA ALA A 130 2.79 0.01 16.24
C ALA A 130 3.51 -1.34 16.27
N ARG A 131 2.81 -2.42 15.86
CA ARG A 131 3.35 -3.78 15.78
C ARG A 131 4.62 -3.87 14.91
N VAL A 132 4.65 -3.15 13.80
CA VAL A 132 5.84 -2.93 12.99
C VAL A 132 6.31 -1.51 13.27
N PRO A 133 7.51 -1.31 13.80
CA PRO A 133 8.01 0.03 14.08
C PRO A 133 7.89 0.93 12.85
N ALA A 134 7.42 2.15 13.05
CA ALA A 134 7.26 3.11 11.95
C ALA A 134 8.57 3.85 11.65
N THR A 135 8.68 4.34 10.42
CA THR A 135 9.72 5.28 9.98
C THR A 135 9.13 6.28 8.98
N SER A 136 9.90 7.29 8.60
CA SER A 136 9.55 8.23 7.53
C SER A 136 10.64 8.29 6.46
N LEU A 137 10.31 8.82 5.30
CA LEU A 137 11.30 9.03 4.23
C LEU A 137 12.43 9.95 4.71
N ARG A 138 12.08 11.04 5.41
CA ARG A 138 13.06 11.98 5.99
C ARG A 138 14.09 11.29 6.86
N LEU A 139 13.68 10.38 7.76
CA LEU A 139 14.60 9.66 8.65
C LEU A 139 15.55 8.72 7.91
N ASN A 140 15.26 8.42 6.66
CA ASN A 140 16.07 7.58 5.78
C ASN A 140 16.74 8.37 4.64
N GLY A 141 16.77 9.70 4.72
CA GLY A 141 17.37 10.56 3.69
C GLY A 141 16.71 10.46 2.31
N ARG A 142 15.40 10.15 2.28
CA ARG A 142 14.61 9.96 1.06
C ARG A 142 13.48 10.99 0.97
N THR A 143 13.00 11.20 -0.25
CA THR A 143 11.84 12.05 -0.55
C THR A 143 10.99 11.35 -1.61
N CYS A 144 9.75 11.76 -1.75
CA CYS A 144 8.90 11.45 -2.89
C CYS A 144 7.89 12.57 -3.08
N ASP A 145 7.39 12.72 -4.27
CA ASP A 145 6.24 13.55 -4.58
C ASP A 145 5.07 12.72 -5.14
N LEU A 146 3.91 13.35 -5.26
CA LEU A 146 2.70 12.68 -5.71
C LEU A 146 2.77 12.29 -7.19
N ASP A 147 3.36 13.12 -8.03
CA ASP A 147 3.37 12.90 -9.48
C ASP A 147 4.24 11.70 -9.85
N ASP A 148 5.42 11.56 -9.23
CA ASP A 148 6.28 10.39 -9.39
C ASP A 148 5.57 9.11 -8.94
N LEU A 149 4.85 9.16 -7.81
CA LEU A 149 4.08 8.03 -7.31
C LEU A 149 2.92 7.65 -8.23
N LEU A 150 2.20 8.63 -8.77
CA LEU A 150 1.11 8.40 -9.70
C LEU A 150 1.60 7.82 -11.02
N ALA A 151 2.75 8.30 -11.53
CA ALA A 151 3.38 7.74 -12.72
C ALA A 151 3.82 6.28 -12.50
N ALA A 152 4.44 5.98 -11.37
CA ALA A 152 4.81 4.61 -11.00
C ALA A 152 3.57 3.72 -10.85
N LEU A 153 2.53 4.22 -10.18
CA LEU A 153 1.27 3.49 -10.01
C LEU A 153 0.56 3.24 -11.34
N ASP A 154 0.52 4.21 -12.24
CA ASP A 154 -0.05 4.07 -13.58
C ASP A 154 0.65 2.95 -14.37
N SER A 155 1.98 2.92 -14.32
CA SER A 155 2.80 1.88 -14.97
C SER A 155 2.53 0.48 -14.40
N VAL A 156 2.55 0.34 -13.06
CA VAL A 156 2.31 -0.94 -12.38
C VAL A 156 0.87 -1.40 -12.59
N TYR A 157 -0.10 -0.50 -12.43
CA TYR A 157 -1.52 -0.79 -12.62
C TYR A 157 -1.82 -1.20 -14.06
N SER A 158 -1.26 -0.51 -15.06
CA SER A 158 -1.42 -0.85 -16.47
C SER A 158 -0.89 -2.26 -16.78
N THR A 159 0.27 -2.62 -16.23
CA THR A 159 0.84 -3.98 -16.37
C THR A 159 -0.09 -5.02 -15.74
N TRP A 160 -0.54 -4.78 -14.50
CA TRP A 160 -1.47 -5.66 -13.81
C TRP A 160 -2.82 -5.78 -14.54
N ARG A 161 -3.37 -4.66 -14.99
CA ARG A 161 -4.66 -4.62 -15.72
C ARG A 161 -4.62 -5.49 -16.98
N ASN A 162 -3.54 -5.41 -17.73
CA ASN A 162 -3.40 -6.11 -19.01
C ASN A 162 -2.98 -7.58 -18.86
N ALA A 163 -2.07 -7.88 -17.94
CA ALA A 163 -1.40 -9.19 -17.86
C ALA A 163 -1.54 -9.89 -16.48
N GLY A 164 -2.23 -9.27 -15.51
CA GLY A 164 -2.43 -9.82 -14.17
C GLY A 164 -1.21 -9.67 -13.26
N LEU A 165 -1.37 -10.10 -12.00
CA LEU A 165 -0.34 -9.95 -10.97
C LEU A 165 0.91 -10.76 -11.27
N GLY A 166 0.77 -11.91 -11.94
CA GLY A 166 1.90 -12.75 -12.35
C GLY A 166 2.94 -12.03 -13.18
N ALA A 167 2.54 -11.04 -14.01
CA ALA A 167 3.47 -10.23 -14.79
C ALA A 167 4.34 -9.29 -13.90
N LEU A 168 3.90 -9.01 -12.67
CA LEU A 168 4.62 -8.20 -11.69
C LEU A 168 5.42 -9.05 -10.68
N HIS A 169 5.28 -10.38 -10.72
CA HIS A 169 5.82 -11.27 -9.70
C HIS A 169 7.33 -11.11 -9.48
N SER A 170 8.12 -11.00 -10.55
CA SER A 170 9.58 -10.80 -10.41
C SER A 170 9.91 -9.50 -9.67
N ARG A 171 9.21 -8.40 -9.98
CA ARG A 171 9.40 -7.09 -9.35
C ARG A 171 9.00 -7.13 -7.86
N ILE A 172 7.87 -7.78 -7.53
CA ILE A 172 7.40 -8.00 -6.16
C ILE A 172 8.38 -8.86 -5.39
N SER A 173 8.80 -10.00 -5.96
CA SER A 173 9.69 -10.97 -5.33
C SER A 173 11.08 -10.41 -4.99
N GLN A 174 11.61 -9.51 -5.81
CA GLN A 174 12.87 -8.81 -5.55
C GLN A 174 12.78 -7.86 -4.35
N ARG A 175 11.57 -7.44 -3.98
CA ARG A 175 11.31 -6.48 -2.90
C ARG A 175 10.63 -7.12 -1.68
N ASP A 176 10.41 -8.42 -1.71
CA ASP A 176 9.71 -9.13 -0.63
C ASP A 176 10.53 -9.12 0.66
N ALA A 177 10.02 -8.43 1.68
CA ALA A 177 10.65 -8.31 3.00
C ALA A 177 10.54 -9.58 3.85
N LEU A 178 9.66 -10.52 3.48
CA LEU A 178 9.36 -11.71 4.30
C LEU A 178 10.05 -12.96 3.78
N ARG A 179 10.49 -12.97 2.54
CA ARG A 179 11.11 -14.14 1.92
C ARG A 179 12.33 -14.61 2.70
N GLY A 180 12.38 -15.90 3.01
CA GLY A 180 13.47 -16.53 3.76
C GLY A 180 13.43 -16.30 5.27
N ARG A 181 12.39 -15.64 5.79
CA ARG A 181 12.19 -15.40 7.22
C ARG A 181 11.18 -16.37 7.81
N THR A 182 11.27 -16.65 9.10
CA THR A 182 10.18 -17.32 9.82
C THR A 182 9.09 -16.30 10.10
N VAL A 183 7.87 -16.59 9.64
CA VAL A 183 6.73 -15.69 9.79
C VAL A 183 5.55 -16.39 10.44
N THR A 184 4.67 -15.61 11.04
CA THR A 184 3.38 -16.09 11.53
C THR A 184 2.27 -15.21 10.94
N VAL A 185 1.28 -15.86 10.32
CA VAL A 185 0.05 -15.24 9.81
C VAL A 185 -1.14 -15.99 10.37
N ASP A 186 -1.90 -15.33 11.23
CA ASP A 186 -3.01 -15.93 11.99
C ASP A 186 -2.55 -17.24 12.69
N SER A 187 -2.96 -18.44 12.24
CA SER A 187 -2.57 -19.75 12.80
C SER A 187 -1.44 -20.45 12.03
N VAL A 188 -1.01 -19.91 10.88
CA VAL A 188 0.04 -20.53 10.04
C VAL A 188 1.39 -19.91 10.39
N SER A 189 2.37 -20.75 10.72
CA SER A 189 3.71 -20.31 11.09
C SER A 189 4.79 -21.19 10.42
N GLY A 190 5.85 -20.57 9.95
CA GLY A 190 6.97 -21.30 9.35
C GLY A 190 7.83 -20.43 8.44
N LEU A 191 8.71 -21.07 7.66
CA LEU A 191 9.57 -20.41 6.70
C LEU A 191 8.72 -19.83 5.56
N CYS A 192 8.87 -18.53 5.32
CA CYS A 192 8.21 -17.85 4.22
C CYS A 192 8.99 -18.04 2.91
N ASN A 193 8.37 -18.68 1.93
CA ASN A 193 8.93 -18.84 0.59
C ASN A 193 8.73 -17.59 -0.28
N GLY A 194 7.86 -16.68 0.16
CA GLY A 194 7.61 -15.38 -0.46
C GLY A 194 6.20 -15.20 -0.97
N ILE A 195 5.99 -14.06 -1.62
CA ILE A 195 4.72 -13.71 -2.26
C ILE A 195 4.65 -14.46 -3.60
N ALA A 196 3.65 -15.32 -3.76
CA ALA A 196 3.42 -16.10 -4.97
C ALA A 196 2.91 -15.23 -6.13
N ALA A 197 2.95 -15.77 -7.35
CA ALA A 197 2.53 -15.04 -8.57
C ALA A 197 1.04 -14.64 -8.57
N ASP A 198 0.21 -15.29 -7.76
CA ASP A 198 -1.20 -14.99 -7.54
C ASP A 198 -1.46 -14.08 -6.32
N GLY A 199 -0.41 -13.56 -5.69
CA GLY A 199 -0.48 -12.63 -4.56
C GLY A 199 -0.67 -13.26 -3.19
N ARG A 200 -0.78 -14.60 -3.09
CA ARG A 200 -0.81 -15.30 -1.81
C ARG A 200 0.57 -15.34 -1.18
N LEU A 201 0.63 -15.42 0.14
CA LEU A 201 1.90 -15.63 0.85
C LEU A 201 2.11 -17.14 1.05
N GLU A 202 3.29 -17.66 0.67
CA GLU A 202 3.63 -19.04 0.87
C GLU A 202 4.45 -19.23 2.15
N ILE A 203 3.91 -20.01 3.11
CA ILE A 203 4.53 -20.30 4.42
C ILE A 203 4.58 -21.81 4.61
N ALA A 204 5.78 -22.38 4.74
CA ALA A 204 5.99 -23.83 4.97
C ALA A 204 5.24 -24.72 3.95
N GLY A 205 5.06 -24.25 2.71
CA GLY A 205 4.32 -24.96 1.66
C GLY A 205 2.81 -24.72 1.63
N GLU A 206 2.27 -23.94 2.58
CA GLU A 206 0.86 -23.53 2.60
C GLU A 206 0.70 -22.13 2.00
N PHE A 207 -0.39 -21.93 1.23
CA PHE A 207 -0.71 -20.64 0.62
C PHE A 207 -1.76 -19.90 1.44
N VAL A 208 -1.38 -18.73 1.99
CA VAL A 208 -2.24 -17.86 2.77
C VAL A 208 -2.79 -16.75 1.88
N GLU A 209 -4.10 -16.68 1.73
CA GLU A 209 -4.78 -15.72 0.83
C GLU A 209 -4.99 -14.35 1.49
N SER A 210 -5.26 -14.34 2.78
CA SER A 210 -5.48 -13.12 3.56
C SER A 210 -4.99 -13.33 4.98
N GLY A 211 -4.65 -12.25 5.66
CA GLY A 211 -4.20 -12.35 7.05
C GLY A 211 -3.37 -11.15 7.46
N GLU A 212 -2.77 -11.26 8.60
CA GLU A 212 -1.82 -10.30 9.12
C GLU A 212 -0.56 -11.00 9.59
N VAL A 213 0.59 -10.55 9.09
CA VAL A 213 1.88 -11.01 9.60
C VAL A 213 2.06 -10.45 11.00
N THR A 214 1.99 -11.32 12.00
CA THR A 214 2.07 -10.97 13.42
C THR A 214 3.49 -10.97 13.96
N SER A 215 4.37 -11.79 13.37
CA SER A 215 5.80 -11.80 13.65
C SER A 215 6.61 -12.17 12.40
N PHE A 216 7.81 -11.67 12.30
CA PHE A 216 8.80 -12.08 11.29
C PHE A 216 10.21 -11.83 11.84
N ALA A 217 11.08 -12.82 11.72
CA ALA A 217 12.46 -12.81 12.19
C ALA A 217 13.42 -13.19 11.05
#